data_0b6e67d826ae62a5c87db456de723987
#
_entry.id   0b6e67d826ae62a5c87db456de723987
#
_cell.length_a   1.000
_cell.length_b   1.000
_cell.length_c   1.000
_cell.angle_alpha   90.00
_cell.angle_beta   90.00
_cell.angle_gamma   90.00
#
_symmetry.space_group_name_H-M   'P 1'
#
loop_
_entity.id
_entity.type
_entity.pdbx_description
1 polymer ?
#
loop_
_entity_poly.entity_id
_entity_poly.type
_entity_poly.pdbx_seq_one_letter_code
_entity_poly.pdbx_strand_id
1 'polypeptide(L)'
;KFFKLKKIKFIRANVGDRYVKEKMQKNNFNLGGEQSGHIILGKFATTGDGLLVALEVLFSLRKGNKASNFFNTFQKTPQILENIEVKDKNIINNIEVKKSIKFSEKLMKGQGRILVRKSGTELKIRVMGESENKRLLQKCINIIKRKIK
;
A
#
# COMPACT_ATOMS: atom_id res chain seq x y z
N LYS A 1 1.10 -11.43 -7.40
CA LYS A 1 1.66 -12.70 -7.92
C LYS A 1 2.14 -13.64 -6.79
N PHE A 2 3.00 -13.20 -5.85
CA PHE A 2 3.60 -14.03 -4.79
C PHE A 2 2.55 -14.81 -3.96
N PHE A 3 1.59 -14.14 -3.33
CA PHE A 3 0.56 -14.80 -2.51
C PHE A 3 -0.30 -15.78 -3.32
N LYS A 4 -0.60 -15.46 -4.59
CA LYS A 4 -1.34 -16.36 -5.48
C LYS A 4 -0.55 -17.64 -5.77
N LEU A 5 0.76 -17.54 -6.03
CA LEU A 5 1.66 -18.68 -6.22
C LEU A 5 1.74 -19.57 -4.97
N LYS A 6 1.73 -18.96 -3.79
CA LYS A 6 1.74 -19.65 -2.50
C LYS A 6 0.36 -20.13 -2.04
N LYS A 7 -0.69 -19.95 -2.85
CA LYS A 7 -2.10 -20.27 -2.52
C LYS A 7 -2.59 -19.59 -1.23
N ILE A 8 -2.01 -18.43 -0.89
CA ILE A 8 -2.39 -17.66 0.30
C ILE A 8 -3.51 -16.70 -0.11
N LYS A 9 -4.64 -16.78 0.60
CA LYS A 9 -5.76 -15.84 0.44
C LYS A 9 -5.30 -14.44 0.87
N PHE A 10 -5.39 -13.47 -0.02
CA PHE A 10 -4.93 -12.11 0.20
C PHE A 10 -5.97 -11.12 -0.28
N ILE A 11 -6.31 -10.14 0.58
CA ILE A 11 -7.24 -9.06 0.27
C ILE A 11 -6.54 -7.73 0.57
N ARG A 12 -6.76 -6.73 -0.27
CA ARG A 12 -6.33 -5.35 -0.01
C ARG A 12 -7.42 -4.58 0.71
N ALA A 13 -7.02 -3.83 1.73
CA ALA A 13 -7.85 -2.86 2.42
C ALA A 13 -7.55 -1.44 1.94
N ASN A 14 -8.41 -0.49 2.28
CA ASN A 14 -8.07 0.92 2.22
C ASN A 14 -6.92 1.21 3.19
N VAL A 15 -6.22 2.34 2.98
CA VAL A 15 -5.12 2.76 3.85
C VAL A 15 -5.67 3.19 5.21
N GLY A 16 -5.11 2.62 6.26
CA GLY A 16 -5.45 2.83 7.68
C GLY A 16 -5.72 1.51 8.39
N ASP A 17 -5.18 1.37 9.59
CA ASP A 17 -5.27 0.18 10.44
C ASP A 17 -6.71 -0.27 10.70
N ARG A 18 -7.63 0.69 10.90
CA ARG A 18 -9.06 0.44 11.03
C ARG A 18 -9.62 -0.37 9.87
N TYR A 19 -9.29 -0.01 8.63
CA TYR A 19 -9.78 -0.72 7.44
C TYR A 19 -9.16 -2.11 7.31
N VAL A 20 -7.89 -2.26 7.73
CA VAL A 20 -7.23 -3.57 7.81
C VAL A 20 -7.97 -4.45 8.80
N LYS A 21 -8.23 -3.95 10.02
CA LYS A 21 -8.97 -4.66 11.07
C LYS A 21 -10.37 -5.07 10.62
N GLU A 22 -11.16 -4.15 10.05
CA GLU A 22 -12.50 -4.43 9.53
C GLU A 22 -12.46 -5.57 8.49
N LYS A 23 -11.47 -5.55 7.57
CA LYS A 23 -11.31 -6.62 6.57
C LYS A 23 -10.89 -7.94 7.19
N MET A 24 -10.02 -7.92 8.19
CA MET A 24 -9.62 -9.13 8.92
C MET A 24 -10.83 -9.78 9.59
N GLN A 25 -11.62 -9.02 10.35
CA GLN A 25 -12.82 -9.51 11.03
C GLN A 25 -13.84 -10.08 10.04
N LYS A 26 -14.18 -9.33 8.97
CA LYS A 26 -15.15 -9.76 7.95
C LYS A 26 -14.77 -11.05 7.24
N ASN A 27 -13.48 -11.33 7.09
CA ASN A 27 -12.98 -12.49 6.33
C ASN A 27 -12.34 -13.56 7.20
N ASN A 28 -12.39 -13.41 8.51
CA ASN A 28 -11.74 -14.30 9.48
C ASN A 28 -10.24 -14.50 9.21
N PHE A 29 -9.53 -13.38 9.01
CA PHE A 29 -8.09 -13.39 8.76
C PHE A 29 -7.31 -13.19 10.05
N ASN A 30 -6.24 -13.97 10.22
CA ASN A 30 -5.36 -13.92 11.38
C ASN A 30 -4.21 -12.92 11.25
N LEU A 31 -3.90 -12.46 10.03
CA LEU A 31 -2.79 -11.56 9.76
C LEU A 31 -3.26 -10.38 8.91
N GLY A 32 -2.98 -9.20 9.39
CA GLY A 32 -3.15 -7.95 8.65
C GLY A 32 -1.96 -7.03 8.84
N GLY A 33 -1.80 -6.05 7.95
CA GLY A 33 -0.74 -5.08 8.10
C GLY A 33 -0.72 -4.04 7.01
N GLU A 34 0.08 -3.02 7.24
CA GLU A 34 0.32 -1.92 6.34
C GLU A 34 1.81 -1.83 5.96
N GLN A 35 2.11 -1.21 4.84
CA GLN A 35 3.50 -0.99 4.41
C GLN A 35 4.28 -0.08 5.37
N SER A 36 3.58 0.72 6.18
CA SER A 36 4.16 1.54 7.26
C SER A 36 4.81 0.73 8.38
N GLY A 37 4.62 -0.60 8.41
CA GLY A 37 5.13 -1.48 9.46
C GLY A 37 4.11 -1.80 10.55
N HIS A 38 2.89 -1.28 10.46
CA HIS A 38 1.82 -1.65 11.37
C HIS A 38 1.33 -3.06 11.05
N ILE A 39 1.46 -4.00 11.99
CA ILE A 39 1.09 -5.41 11.81
C ILE A 39 0.12 -5.83 12.91
N ILE A 40 -0.93 -6.53 12.54
CA ILE A 40 -1.96 -7.08 13.43
C ILE A 40 -1.88 -8.61 13.37
N LEU A 41 -1.61 -9.24 14.50
CA LEU A 41 -1.65 -10.69 14.69
C LEU A 41 -2.97 -11.07 15.35
N GLY A 42 -4.03 -11.27 14.55
CA GLY A 42 -5.41 -11.42 15.00
C GLY A 42 -5.65 -12.60 15.93
N LYS A 43 -4.74 -13.58 15.98
CA LYS A 43 -4.79 -14.67 16.96
C LYS A 43 -4.50 -14.20 18.39
N PHE A 44 -3.72 -13.14 18.55
CA PHE A 44 -3.21 -12.69 19.85
C PHE A 44 -3.76 -11.33 20.27
N ALA A 45 -4.00 -10.43 19.30
CA ALA A 45 -4.42 -9.07 19.58
C ALA A 45 -5.40 -8.54 18.52
N THR A 46 -6.26 -7.61 18.93
CA THR A 46 -7.23 -6.95 18.05
C THR A 46 -6.70 -5.69 17.38
N THR A 47 -5.48 -5.28 17.70
CA THR A 47 -4.78 -4.11 17.19
C THR A 47 -3.33 -4.45 16.94
N GLY A 48 -2.57 -3.54 16.33
CA GLY A 48 -1.14 -3.70 16.15
C GLY A 48 -0.41 -3.68 17.50
N ASP A 49 0.53 -4.62 17.65
CA ASP A 49 1.43 -4.72 18.81
C ASP A 49 2.84 -5.02 18.29
N GLY A 50 3.69 -4.00 18.35
CA GLY A 50 5.06 -4.08 17.82
C GLY A 50 5.95 -5.06 18.60
N LEU A 51 5.77 -5.18 19.92
CA LEU A 51 6.55 -6.11 20.75
C LEU A 51 6.15 -7.55 20.46
N LEU A 52 4.87 -7.82 20.40
CA LEU A 52 4.34 -9.13 20.03
C LEU A 52 4.85 -9.58 18.65
N VAL A 53 4.78 -8.68 17.65
CA VAL A 53 5.30 -8.96 16.30
C VAL A 53 6.80 -9.22 16.32
N ALA A 54 7.58 -8.45 17.07
CA ALA A 54 9.02 -8.66 17.20
C ALA A 54 9.35 -10.03 17.80
N LEU A 55 8.63 -10.46 18.83
CA LEU A 55 8.78 -11.79 19.43
C LEU A 55 8.46 -12.90 18.42
N GLU A 56 7.34 -12.81 17.71
CA GLU A 56 6.97 -13.79 16.68
C GLU A 56 8.03 -13.89 15.56
N VAL A 57 8.60 -12.76 15.13
CA VAL A 57 9.70 -12.72 14.16
C VAL A 57 10.94 -13.42 14.71
N LEU A 58 11.36 -13.11 15.94
CA LEU A 58 12.52 -13.73 16.60
C LEU A 58 12.32 -15.24 16.78
N PHE A 59 11.15 -15.67 17.23
CA PHE A 59 10.83 -17.08 17.37
C PHE A 59 10.84 -17.83 16.02
N SER A 60 10.43 -17.18 14.93
CA SER A 60 10.49 -17.73 13.58
C SER A 60 11.92 -17.99 13.10
N LEU A 61 12.91 -17.26 13.64
CA LEU A 61 14.33 -17.38 13.30
C LEU A 61 15.08 -18.43 14.13
N ARG A 62 14.47 -19.03 15.15
CA ARG A 62 15.13 -19.97 16.13
C ARG A 62 15.83 -21.18 15.50
N LYS A 63 15.54 -21.53 14.26
CA LYS A 63 16.10 -22.70 13.56
C LYS A 63 17.42 -22.40 12.82
N GLY A 64 18.18 -21.39 13.26
CA GLY A 64 19.48 -21.06 12.67
C GLY A 64 19.43 -20.37 11.31
N ASN A 65 18.27 -19.90 10.90
CA ASN A 65 18.11 -19.17 9.64
C ASN A 65 18.67 -17.73 9.79
N LYS A 66 19.44 -17.29 8.78
CA LYS A 66 19.80 -15.87 8.67
C LYS A 66 18.56 -15.06 8.33
N ALA A 67 18.30 -13.97 9.06
CA ALA A 67 17.13 -13.10 8.83
C ALA A 67 17.04 -12.61 7.38
N SER A 68 18.17 -12.24 6.76
CA SER A 68 18.24 -11.81 5.37
C SER A 68 17.71 -12.85 4.39
N ASN A 69 17.97 -14.13 4.63
CA ASN A 69 17.49 -15.22 3.76
C ASN A 69 16.02 -15.55 4.03
N PHE A 70 15.63 -15.55 5.32
CA PHE A 70 14.27 -15.90 5.73
C PHE A 70 13.23 -14.86 5.30
N PHE A 71 13.56 -13.57 5.40
CA PHE A 71 12.63 -12.47 5.06
C PHE A 71 12.77 -11.93 3.63
N ASN A 72 13.78 -12.32 2.86
CA ASN A 72 13.91 -11.92 1.45
C ASN A 72 13.04 -12.81 0.54
N THR A 73 11.74 -12.74 0.71
CA THR A 73 10.77 -13.63 0.06
C THR A 73 10.35 -13.18 -1.35
N PHE A 74 10.54 -11.91 -1.68
CA PHE A 74 10.19 -11.34 -3.00
C PHE A 74 10.89 -10.02 -3.25
N GLN A 75 11.05 -9.66 -4.53
CA GLN A 75 11.52 -8.33 -4.92
C GLN A 75 10.40 -7.30 -4.76
N LYS A 76 10.74 -6.15 -4.17
CA LYS A 76 9.80 -5.02 -4.07
C LYS A 76 9.64 -4.35 -5.42
N THR A 77 8.40 -4.17 -5.84
CA THR A 77 8.10 -3.34 -7.02
C THR A 77 8.45 -1.88 -6.74
N PRO A 78 9.14 -1.20 -7.68
CA PRO A 78 9.40 0.23 -7.56
C PRO A 78 8.13 1.03 -7.28
N GLN A 79 8.22 1.95 -6.30
CA GLN A 79 7.11 2.79 -5.86
C GLN A 79 7.53 4.26 -5.86
N ILE A 80 6.63 5.13 -6.30
CA ILE A 80 6.75 6.59 -6.16
C ILE A 80 5.57 7.07 -5.32
N LEU A 81 5.84 7.91 -4.31
CA LEU A 81 4.86 8.61 -3.51
C LEU A 81 5.12 10.11 -3.60
N GLU A 82 4.17 10.85 -4.16
CA GLU A 82 4.18 12.31 -4.20
C GLU A 82 3.13 12.87 -3.25
N ASN A 83 3.54 13.81 -2.40
CA ASN A 83 2.66 14.59 -1.56
C ASN A 83 2.50 15.98 -2.19
N ILE A 84 1.33 16.29 -2.71
CA ILE A 84 1.04 17.53 -3.42
C ILE A 84 0.28 18.44 -2.49
N GLU A 85 0.85 19.59 -2.13
CA GLU A 85 0.18 20.61 -1.34
C GLU A 85 -0.92 21.27 -2.16
N VAL A 86 -2.07 21.47 -1.53
CA VAL A 86 -3.27 22.05 -2.15
C VAL A 86 -3.95 23.01 -1.18
N LYS A 87 -4.64 24.01 -1.70
CA LYS A 87 -5.47 24.91 -0.88
C LYS A 87 -6.77 24.23 -0.43
N ASP A 88 -7.32 23.38 -1.28
CA ASP A 88 -8.51 22.57 -0.99
C ASP A 88 -8.33 21.13 -1.46
N LYS A 89 -8.52 20.19 -0.54
CA LYS A 89 -8.46 18.73 -0.86
C LYS A 89 -9.60 18.27 -1.79
N ASN A 90 -10.64 19.08 -1.97
CA ASN A 90 -11.73 18.74 -2.88
C ASN A 90 -11.34 18.84 -4.35
N ILE A 91 -10.18 19.42 -4.67
CA ILE A 91 -9.59 19.39 -6.02
C ILE A 91 -9.56 17.97 -6.61
N ILE A 92 -9.43 16.93 -5.80
CA ILE A 92 -9.49 15.53 -6.25
C ILE A 92 -10.81 15.19 -6.94
N ASN A 93 -11.88 15.92 -6.65
CA ASN A 93 -13.20 15.75 -7.25
C ASN A 93 -13.36 16.49 -8.58
N ASN A 94 -12.42 17.36 -8.94
CA ASN A 94 -12.42 18.07 -10.21
C ASN A 94 -12.42 17.08 -11.38
N ILE A 95 -13.18 17.38 -12.43
CA ILE A 95 -13.37 16.51 -13.58
C ILE A 95 -12.07 16.25 -14.32
N GLU A 96 -11.20 17.24 -14.44
CA GLU A 96 -9.89 17.11 -15.12
C GLU A 96 -8.93 16.23 -14.31
N VAL A 97 -8.95 16.38 -12.97
CA VAL A 97 -8.16 15.50 -12.09
C VAL A 97 -8.65 14.07 -12.20
N LYS A 98 -9.96 13.82 -12.12
CA LYS A 98 -10.55 12.48 -12.30
C LYS A 98 -10.24 11.87 -13.65
N LYS A 99 -10.30 12.64 -14.72
CA LYS A 99 -9.90 12.20 -16.08
C LYS A 99 -8.42 11.80 -16.12
N SER A 100 -7.53 12.61 -15.54
CA SER A 100 -6.10 12.32 -15.50
C SER A 100 -5.77 11.06 -14.71
N ILE A 101 -6.48 10.81 -13.60
CA ILE A 101 -6.34 9.58 -12.80
C ILE A 101 -6.76 8.38 -13.65
N LYS A 102 -7.97 8.38 -14.20
CA LYS A 102 -8.49 7.29 -15.05
C LYS A 102 -7.58 7.02 -16.27
N PHE A 103 -7.07 8.07 -16.90
CA PHE A 103 -6.14 7.94 -18.01
C PHE A 103 -4.83 7.25 -17.58
N SER A 104 -4.28 7.69 -16.45
CA SER A 104 -3.05 7.11 -15.89
C SER A 104 -3.25 5.66 -15.45
N GLU A 105 -4.39 5.32 -14.85
CA GLU A 105 -4.76 3.94 -14.52
C GLU A 105 -4.86 3.06 -15.77
N LYS A 106 -5.45 3.59 -16.85
CA LYS A 106 -5.53 2.89 -18.14
C LYS A 106 -4.16 2.63 -18.74
N LEU A 107 -3.25 3.61 -18.72
CA LEU A 107 -1.87 3.46 -19.16
C LEU A 107 -1.12 2.39 -18.35
N MET A 108 -1.39 2.32 -17.04
CA MET A 108 -0.75 1.39 -16.10
C MET A 108 -1.36 -0.02 -16.12
N LYS A 109 -2.44 -0.24 -16.89
CA LYS A 109 -3.17 -1.52 -16.90
C LYS A 109 -2.24 -2.71 -17.17
N GLY A 110 -2.19 -3.64 -16.21
CA GLY A 110 -1.32 -4.82 -16.29
C GLY A 110 0.16 -4.60 -15.96
N GLN A 111 0.62 -3.35 -15.88
CA GLN A 111 2.03 -3.00 -15.62
C GLN A 111 2.26 -2.38 -14.23
N GLY A 112 1.20 -2.06 -13.51
CA GLY A 112 1.30 -1.44 -12.21
C GLY A 112 -0.04 -0.94 -11.68
N ARG A 113 0.01 -0.04 -10.70
CA ARG A 113 -1.18 0.60 -10.14
C ARG A 113 -0.90 2.04 -9.73
N ILE A 114 -1.97 2.82 -9.65
CA ILE A 114 -1.98 4.18 -9.10
C ILE A 114 -3.00 4.23 -7.97
N LEU A 115 -2.70 5.01 -6.93
CA LEU A 115 -3.61 5.32 -5.84
C LEU A 115 -3.52 6.82 -5.54
N VAL A 116 -4.64 7.51 -5.65
CA VAL A 116 -4.74 8.94 -5.34
C VAL A 116 -5.71 9.12 -4.18
N ARG A 117 -5.31 9.83 -3.13
CA ARG A 117 -6.15 10.05 -1.96
C ARG A 117 -5.85 11.37 -1.26
N LYS A 118 -6.82 11.88 -0.53
CA LYS A 118 -6.64 13.00 0.40
C LYS A 118 -5.78 12.56 1.59
N SER A 119 -4.91 13.44 2.09
CA SER A 119 -4.30 13.26 3.40
C SER A 119 -5.36 13.45 4.49
N GLY A 120 -5.34 12.63 5.54
CA GLY A 120 -6.25 12.77 6.67
C GLY A 120 -6.02 14.05 7.45
N THR A 121 -4.76 14.37 7.72
CA THR A 121 -4.34 15.44 8.65
C THR A 121 -3.84 16.71 7.97
N GLU A 122 -3.37 16.63 6.71
CA GLU A 122 -2.71 17.75 6.03
C GLU A 122 -3.51 18.21 4.79
N LEU A 123 -3.29 19.44 4.35
CA LEU A 123 -3.81 19.98 3.09
C LEU A 123 -3.01 19.48 1.89
N LYS A 124 -2.99 18.13 1.72
CA LYS A 124 -2.23 17.46 0.67
C LYS A 124 -3.07 16.38 -0.02
N ILE A 125 -2.81 16.21 -1.31
CA ILE A 125 -3.21 15.03 -2.07
C ILE A 125 -2.01 14.10 -2.18
N ARG A 126 -2.18 12.86 -1.81
CA ARG A 126 -1.16 11.82 -1.93
C ARG A 126 -1.38 11.01 -3.19
N VAL A 127 -0.39 11.02 -4.08
CA VAL A 127 -0.38 10.27 -5.33
C VAL A 127 0.69 9.21 -5.21
N MET A 128 0.29 7.94 -5.15
CA MET A 128 1.18 6.80 -5.09
C MET A 128 1.03 5.97 -6.36
N GLY A 129 2.14 5.51 -6.89
CA GLY A 129 2.15 4.56 -7.98
C GLY A 129 3.22 3.49 -7.79
N GLU A 130 2.95 2.30 -8.31
CA GLU A 130 3.86 1.14 -8.29
C GLU A 130 3.93 0.52 -9.69
N SER A 131 5.15 0.31 -10.20
CA SER A 131 5.39 -0.38 -11.48
C SER A 131 6.84 -0.79 -11.63
N GLU A 132 7.10 -1.90 -12.31
CA GLU A 132 8.43 -2.28 -12.77
C GLU A 132 8.94 -1.29 -13.85
N ASN A 133 8.05 -0.71 -14.64
CA ASN A 133 8.38 0.32 -15.62
C ASN A 133 8.44 1.70 -14.96
N LYS A 134 9.62 2.07 -14.45
CA LYS A 134 9.86 3.35 -13.78
C LYS A 134 9.54 4.57 -14.65
N ARG A 135 9.81 4.50 -15.98
CA ARG A 135 9.53 5.62 -16.91
C ARG A 135 8.01 5.85 -17.03
N LEU A 136 7.25 4.78 -17.23
CA LEU A 136 5.80 4.84 -17.30
C LEU A 136 5.21 5.34 -15.98
N LEU A 137 5.72 4.85 -14.85
CA LEU A 137 5.31 5.26 -13.52
C LEU A 137 5.49 6.78 -13.33
N GLN A 138 6.68 7.30 -13.61
CA GLN A 138 6.95 8.74 -13.49
C GLN A 138 6.08 9.57 -14.41
N LYS A 139 5.85 9.12 -15.66
CA LYS A 139 4.95 9.78 -16.61
C LYS A 139 3.53 9.90 -16.04
N CYS A 140 2.98 8.81 -15.50
CA CYS A 140 1.63 8.79 -14.94
C CYS A 140 1.50 9.69 -13.71
N ILE A 141 2.48 9.65 -12.80
CA ILE A 141 2.51 10.55 -11.63
C ILE A 141 2.53 12.03 -12.08
N ASN A 142 3.37 12.37 -13.06
CA ASN A 142 3.47 13.75 -13.57
C ASN A 142 2.18 14.23 -14.25
N ILE A 143 1.48 13.37 -14.98
CA ILE A 143 0.17 13.69 -15.60
C ILE A 143 -0.83 14.10 -14.51
N ILE A 144 -0.94 13.33 -13.45
CA ILE A 144 -1.86 13.62 -12.34
C ILE A 144 -1.43 14.87 -11.57
N LYS A 145 -0.13 14.99 -11.26
CA LYS A 145 0.44 16.14 -10.52
C LYS A 145 0.14 17.47 -11.20
N ARG A 146 0.27 17.54 -12.54
CA ARG A 146 -0.01 18.76 -13.33
C ARG A 146 -1.48 19.19 -13.29
N LYS A 147 -2.40 18.29 -13.00
CA LYS A 147 -3.84 18.60 -12.91
C LYS A 147 -4.29 18.93 -11.48
N ILE A 148 -3.49 18.58 -10.48
CA ILE A 148 -3.73 18.93 -9.08
C ILE A 148 -3.14 20.28 -8.73
N LYS A 149 -2.00 20.69 -9.33
CA LYS A 149 -1.38 22.01 -9.19
C LYS A 149 -2.07 23.06 -10.07
#